data_27a571a251f98f936a1f3bdf99012737
#
_entry.id   27a571a251f98f936a1f3bdf99012737
#
_cell.length_a   1.000
_cell.length_b   1.000
_cell.length_c   1.000
_cell.angle_alpha   90.00
_cell.angle_beta   90.00
_cell.angle_gamma   90.00
#
_symmetry.space_group_name_H-M   'P 1'
#
loop_
_entity.id
_entity.type
_entity.pdbx_description
1 polymer ?
#
loop_
_entity_poly.entity_id
_entity_poly.type
_entity_poly.pdbx_seq_one_letter_code
_entity_poly.pdbx_strand_id
1 'polypeptide(L)'
;MDNCIVCKSKCLDIFLKVDDLTYWKCKFCEAKFLDKKNYISYNEEKKHYLKHNNSLSDQGYRDFLQCLIKPLKDKISNNDFGLDYGCGYAPALTDIFKKDGFNIDVYDPFFFPNQNIFLKKFKFIACSEVVEHLFKPYEEFIKIDNLMDLNAWFGVMTSFMTEDFLFKNWHYRRDPTHVVFYKKKTFKVIASQRRWKVLFPSKNIALFNKIDLS
;
A
#
# COMPACT_ATOMS: atom_id res chain seq x y z
N MET A 1 -17.17 -5.62 -15.38
CA MET A 1 -15.77 -5.18 -15.17
C MET A 1 -14.90 -6.05 -16.05
N ASP A 2 -14.07 -5.47 -16.92
CA ASP A 2 -13.41 -6.24 -17.98
C ASP A 2 -11.99 -6.69 -17.60
N ASN A 3 -11.32 -5.91 -16.76
CA ASN A 3 -9.92 -6.16 -16.39
C ASN A 3 -9.69 -6.02 -14.88
N CYS A 4 -8.74 -6.80 -14.37
CA CYS A 4 -8.24 -6.68 -13.00
C CYS A 4 -7.68 -5.26 -12.75
N ILE A 5 -8.13 -4.62 -11.67
CA ILE A 5 -7.66 -3.27 -11.31
C ILE A 5 -6.19 -3.25 -10.87
N VAL A 6 -5.64 -4.42 -10.47
CA VAL A 6 -4.25 -4.55 -9.97
C VAL A 6 -3.27 -4.92 -11.08
N CYS A 7 -3.57 -5.92 -11.93
CA CYS A 7 -2.61 -6.44 -12.91
C CYS A 7 -3.06 -6.34 -14.37
N LYS A 8 -4.25 -5.77 -14.63
CA LYS A 8 -4.89 -5.60 -15.97
C LYS A 8 -5.22 -6.92 -16.70
N SER A 9 -5.05 -8.09 -16.08
CA SER A 9 -5.49 -9.36 -16.64
C SER A 9 -7.02 -9.39 -16.84
N LYS A 10 -7.47 -10.06 -17.90
CA LYS A 10 -8.90 -10.27 -18.20
C LYS A 10 -9.53 -11.46 -17.42
N CYS A 11 -8.75 -12.16 -16.61
CA CYS A 11 -9.19 -13.38 -15.90
C CYS A 11 -9.92 -13.04 -14.59
N LEU A 12 -11.13 -12.52 -14.67
CA LEU A 12 -11.95 -12.12 -13.53
C LEU A 12 -13.16 -13.04 -13.35
N ASP A 13 -13.47 -13.35 -12.07
CA ASP A 13 -14.73 -13.94 -11.66
C ASP A 13 -15.36 -13.11 -10.53
N ILE A 14 -16.68 -13.20 -10.40
CA ILE A 14 -17.36 -12.79 -9.16
C ILE A 14 -16.92 -13.78 -8.06
N PHE A 15 -16.31 -13.25 -7.02
CA PHE A 15 -15.78 -14.04 -5.92
C PHE A 15 -16.79 -14.22 -4.78
N LEU A 16 -17.43 -13.14 -4.39
CA LEU A 16 -18.36 -13.11 -3.27
C LEU A 16 -19.40 -12.00 -3.48
N LYS A 17 -20.64 -12.34 -3.17
CA LYS A 17 -21.69 -11.36 -2.94
C LYS A 17 -22.13 -11.49 -1.49
N VAL A 18 -22.07 -10.42 -0.73
CA VAL A 18 -22.47 -10.37 0.69
C VAL A 18 -23.11 -9.03 0.95
N ASP A 19 -24.32 -9.06 1.48
CA ASP A 19 -25.18 -7.91 1.55
C ASP A 19 -25.32 -7.26 0.15
N ASP A 20 -25.21 -5.95 0.03
CA ASP A 20 -25.23 -5.27 -1.27
C ASP A 20 -23.83 -5.15 -1.92
N LEU A 21 -22.80 -5.76 -1.32
CA LEU A 21 -21.42 -5.68 -1.78
C LEU A 21 -21.09 -6.83 -2.73
N THR A 22 -20.44 -6.51 -3.84
CA THR A 22 -19.90 -7.49 -4.77
C THR A 22 -18.38 -7.41 -4.80
N TYR A 23 -17.72 -8.56 -4.63
CA TYR A 23 -16.27 -8.70 -4.70
C TYR A 23 -15.87 -9.53 -5.90
N TRP A 24 -14.85 -9.06 -6.63
CA TRP A 24 -14.22 -9.74 -7.74
C TRP A 24 -12.94 -10.44 -7.31
N LYS A 25 -12.54 -11.48 -8.02
CA LYS A 25 -11.24 -12.16 -7.89
C LYS A 25 -10.55 -12.22 -9.22
N CYS A 26 -9.29 -11.87 -9.27
CA CYS A 26 -8.43 -12.13 -10.42
C CYS A 26 -7.81 -13.53 -10.30
N LYS A 27 -8.06 -14.41 -11.28
CA LYS A 27 -7.44 -15.76 -11.30
C LYS A 27 -5.93 -15.72 -11.51
N PHE A 28 -5.41 -14.65 -12.15
CA PHE A 28 -4.00 -14.52 -12.46
C PHE A 28 -3.19 -14.05 -11.23
N CYS A 29 -3.49 -12.88 -10.68
CA CYS A 29 -2.73 -12.32 -9.55
C CYS A 29 -3.32 -12.64 -8.18
N GLU A 30 -4.52 -13.24 -8.12
CA GLU A 30 -5.28 -13.60 -6.92
C GLU A 30 -5.74 -12.41 -6.05
N ALA A 31 -5.58 -11.18 -6.52
CA ALA A 31 -6.18 -10.03 -5.86
C ALA A 31 -7.69 -10.19 -5.80
N LYS A 32 -8.29 -9.77 -4.67
CA LYS A 32 -9.71 -9.54 -4.56
C LYS A 32 -9.97 -8.05 -4.44
N PHE A 33 -11.09 -7.59 -4.96
CA PHE A 33 -11.42 -6.18 -4.89
C PHE A 33 -12.92 -5.95 -4.98
N LEU A 34 -13.34 -4.88 -4.33
CA LEU A 34 -14.72 -4.43 -4.31
C LEU A 34 -15.16 -3.96 -5.70
N ASP A 35 -16.40 -4.19 -6.07
CA ASP A 35 -16.98 -3.62 -7.29
C ASP A 35 -17.03 -2.10 -7.17
N LYS A 36 -16.68 -1.39 -8.26
CA LYS A 36 -16.62 0.08 -8.27
C LYS A 36 -17.94 0.76 -7.88
N LYS A 37 -19.07 0.12 -8.16
CA LYS A 37 -20.40 0.65 -7.76
C LYS A 37 -20.59 0.71 -6.24
N ASN A 38 -19.79 -0.04 -5.50
CA ASN A 38 -19.83 -0.12 -4.04
C ASN A 38 -18.78 0.78 -3.37
N TYR A 39 -17.99 1.57 -4.13
CA TYR A 39 -17.03 2.50 -3.54
C TYR A 39 -17.77 3.63 -2.84
N ILE A 40 -17.28 4.01 -1.67
CA ILE A 40 -17.76 5.20 -0.97
C ILE A 40 -17.27 6.46 -1.70
N SER A 41 -17.92 7.58 -1.47
CA SER A 41 -17.53 8.86 -2.03
C SER A 41 -16.24 9.40 -1.38
N TYR A 42 -15.54 10.29 -2.08
CA TYR A 42 -14.34 10.99 -1.57
C TYR A 42 -14.58 11.67 -0.21
N ASN A 43 -15.75 12.27 -0.02
CA ASN A 43 -16.10 12.96 1.23
C ASN A 43 -16.33 11.98 2.39
N GLU A 44 -16.93 10.82 2.12
CA GLU A 44 -17.14 9.76 3.11
C GLU A 44 -15.80 9.13 3.50
N GLU A 45 -14.93 8.87 2.53
CA GLU A 45 -13.59 8.36 2.74
C GLU A 45 -12.76 9.30 3.63
N LYS A 46 -12.73 10.60 3.31
CA LYS A 46 -12.06 11.62 4.13
C LYS A 46 -12.60 11.67 5.55
N LYS A 47 -13.94 11.63 5.71
CA LYS A 47 -14.59 11.60 7.04
C LYS A 47 -14.23 10.33 7.81
N HIS A 48 -14.07 9.20 7.13
CA HIS A 48 -13.65 7.95 7.75
C HIS A 48 -12.23 8.06 8.30
N TYR A 49 -11.27 8.58 7.52
CA TYR A 49 -9.89 8.78 7.96
C TYR A 49 -9.77 9.73 9.16
N LEU A 50 -10.61 10.75 9.26
CA LEU A 50 -10.62 11.67 10.40
C LEU A 50 -11.14 11.03 11.72
N LYS A 51 -11.75 9.84 11.65
CA LYS A 51 -12.18 9.09 12.87
C LYS A 51 -11.04 8.26 13.47
N HIS A 52 -9.98 8.02 12.71
CA HIS A 52 -8.81 7.30 13.23
C HIS A 52 -8.10 8.20 14.24
N ASN A 53 -7.98 7.75 15.49
CA ASN A 53 -7.29 8.49 16.57
C ASN A 53 -5.78 8.25 16.57
N ASN A 54 -5.15 8.21 15.38
CA ASN A 54 -3.70 8.07 15.29
C ASN A 54 -3.03 9.33 15.83
N SER A 55 -2.28 9.19 16.90
CA SER A 55 -1.46 10.28 17.47
C SER A 55 0.01 9.98 17.26
N LEU A 56 0.81 11.04 17.06
CA LEU A 56 2.27 10.92 17.00
C LEU A 56 2.87 10.31 18.29
N SER A 57 2.18 10.45 19.43
CA SER A 57 2.59 9.94 20.73
C SER A 57 2.02 8.56 21.07
N ASP A 58 1.15 7.99 20.23
CA ASP A 58 0.58 6.65 20.47
C ASP A 58 1.66 5.58 20.33
N GLN A 59 2.09 5.02 21.46
CA GLN A 59 3.16 4.02 21.49
C GLN A 59 2.73 2.72 20.79
N GLY A 60 1.48 2.28 20.91
CA GLY A 60 0.97 1.07 20.25
C GLY A 60 1.01 1.21 18.73
N TYR A 61 0.62 2.38 18.20
CA TYR A 61 0.71 2.68 16.78
C TYR A 61 2.17 2.77 16.31
N ARG A 62 3.05 3.39 17.09
CA ARG A 62 4.50 3.44 16.79
C ARG A 62 5.13 2.05 16.76
N ASP A 63 4.78 1.18 17.72
CA ASP A 63 5.26 -0.21 17.74
C ASP A 63 4.75 -1.02 16.55
N PHE A 64 3.51 -0.80 16.13
CA PHE A 64 2.94 -1.38 14.91
C PHE A 64 3.74 -0.97 13.66
N LEU A 65 4.08 0.32 13.52
CA LEU A 65 4.86 0.84 12.40
C LEU A 65 6.28 0.24 12.34
N GLN A 66 6.86 -0.17 13.48
CA GLN A 66 8.17 -0.83 13.50
C GLN A 66 8.20 -2.13 12.71
N CYS A 67 7.04 -2.77 12.50
CA CYS A 67 6.96 -3.96 11.65
C CYS A 67 7.41 -3.70 10.20
N LEU A 68 7.16 -2.49 9.67
CA LEU A 68 7.64 -2.05 8.36
C LEU A 68 9.01 -1.37 8.45
N ILE A 69 9.19 -0.49 9.45
CA ILE A 69 10.37 0.37 9.57
C ILE A 69 11.65 -0.47 9.72
N LYS A 70 11.67 -1.44 10.65
CA LYS A 70 12.85 -2.27 10.90
C LYS A 70 13.38 -2.97 9.66
N PRO A 71 12.59 -3.83 8.98
CA PRO A 71 13.10 -4.52 7.79
C PRO A 71 13.40 -3.59 6.60
N LEU A 72 12.79 -2.41 6.52
CA LEU A 72 13.11 -1.42 5.50
C LEU A 72 14.44 -0.73 5.82
N LYS A 73 14.70 -0.37 7.07
CA LYS A 73 15.97 0.24 7.53
C LYS A 73 17.18 -0.67 7.30
N ASP A 74 17.01 -1.99 7.38
CA ASP A 74 18.08 -2.97 7.04
C ASP A 74 18.52 -2.92 5.56
N LYS A 75 17.80 -2.18 4.71
CA LYS A 75 18.01 -2.08 3.26
C LYS A 75 18.47 -0.72 2.79
N ILE A 76 18.46 0.27 3.64
CA ILE A 76 18.71 1.67 3.31
C ILE A 76 19.80 2.27 4.20
N SER A 77 20.32 3.42 3.81
CA SER A 77 21.34 4.19 4.53
C SER A 77 20.72 5.51 5.06
N ASN A 78 21.27 6.07 6.14
CA ASN A 78 20.83 7.36 6.67
C ASN A 78 21.03 8.53 5.67
N ASN A 79 21.89 8.35 4.66
CA ASN A 79 22.06 9.33 3.57
C ASN A 79 20.98 9.19 2.49
N ASP A 80 20.16 8.15 2.53
CA ASP A 80 19.10 7.94 1.56
C ASP A 80 17.92 8.85 1.82
N PHE A 81 17.40 9.46 0.75
CA PHE A 81 16.24 10.33 0.82
C PHE A 81 14.98 9.52 0.59
N GLY A 82 14.02 9.62 1.51
CA GLY A 82 12.81 8.81 1.52
C GLY A 82 11.51 9.56 1.31
N LEU A 83 10.43 8.78 1.17
CA LEU A 83 9.05 9.24 1.08
C LEU A 83 8.14 8.36 1.93
N ASP A 84 7.33 8.99 2.79
CA ASP A 84 6.17 8.39 3.44
C ASP A 84 4.95 8.62 2.56
N TYR A 85 4.53 7.57 1.83
CA TYR A 85 3.47 7.63 0.83
C TYR A 85 2.14 7.17 1.42
N GLY A 86 1.19 8.11 1.55
CA GLY A 86 -0.05 7.90 2.28
C GLY A 86 0.14 8.08 3.80
N CYS A 87 0.85 9.14 4.18
CA CYS A 87 1.28 9.37 5.58
C CYS A 87 0.14 9.71 6.54
N GLY A 88 -1.09 9.92 6.04
CA GLY A 88 -2.24 10.34 6.83
C GLY A 88 -2.06 11.72 7.46
N TYR A 89 -2.97 12.09 8.36
CA TYR A 89 -2.94 13.41 9.02
C TYR A 89 -1.89 13.51 10.14
N ALA A 90 -1.45 12.38 10.71
CA ALA A 90 -0.46 12.30 11.78
C ALA A 90 0.71 11.39 11.34
N PRO A 91 1.74 11.92 10.66
CA PRO A 91 2.80 11.14 10.01
C PRO A 91 3.80 10.55 11.03
N ALA A 92 3.35 9.59 11.83
CA ALA A 92 4.16 8.96 12.89
C ALA A 92 5.34 8.15 12.31
N LEU A 93 5.17 7.53 11.13
CA LEU A 93 6.24 6.83 10.43
C LEU A 93 7.36 7.81 10.07
N THR A 94 7.02 8.95 9.50
CA THR A 94 7.96 10.04 9.21
C THR A 94 8.68 10.54 10.46
N ASP A 95 7.95 10.75 11.58
CA ASP A 95 8.54 11.18 12.86
C ASP A 95 9.58 10.18 13.36
N ILE A 96 9.30 8.88 13.26
CA ILE A 96 10.24 7.82 13.65
C ILE A 96 11.50 7.88 12.78
N PHE A 97 11.36 7.91 11.44
CA PHE A 97 12.51 7.99 10.54
C PHE A 97 13.37 9.23 10.79
N LYS A 98 12.75 10.42 11.02
CA LYS A 98 13.47 11.66 11.32
C LYS A 98 14.24 11.59 12.64
N LYS A 99 13.65 11.01 13.68
CA LYS A 99 14.33 10.78 14.98
C LYS A 99 15.53 9.84 14.84
N ASP A 100 15.47 8.92 13.90
CA ASP A 100 16.56 7.99 13.57
C ASP A 100 17.58 8.58 12.57
N GLY A 101 17.47 9.87 12.24
CA GLY A 101 18.44 10.61 11.41
C GLY A 101 18.21 10.50 9.90
N PHE A 102 17.09 9.96 9.44
CA PHE A 102 16.76 9.88 8.01
C PHE A 102 16.13 11.16 7.50
N ASN A 103 16.42 11.50 6.24
CA ASN A 103 15.73 12.55 5.52
C ASN A 103 14.55 11.97 4.75
N ILE A 104 13.33 12.42 5.04
CA ILE A 104 12.10 11.85 4.49
C ILE A 104 11.04 12.92 4.26
N ASP A 105 10.46 12.95 3.05
CA ASP A 105 9.29 13.73 2.69
C ASP A 105 7.99 12.98 3.02
N VAL A 106 6.87 13.69 2.95
CA VAL A 106 5.52 13.14 3.14
C VAL A 106 4.65 13.43 1.93
N TYR A 107 3.76 12.50 1.62
CA TYR A 107 2.67 12.69 0.66
C TYR A 107 1.40 12.00 1.14
N ASP A 108 0.29 12.70 1.07
CA ASP A 108 -1.05 12.17 1.28
C ASP A 108 -2.04 13.00 0.46
N PRO A 109 -2.95 12.39 -0.32
CA PRO A 109 -3.87 13.14 -1.18
C PRO A 109 -4.88 13.99 -0.41
N PHE A 110 -5.16 13.64 0.86
CA PHE A 110 -6.13 14.36 1.71
C PHE A 110 -5.48 15.39 2.63
N PHE A 111 -4.27 15.07 3.14
CA PHE A 111 -3.66 15.81 4.25
C PHE A 111 -2.36 16.52 3.86
N PHE A 112 -1.59 15.98 2.92
CA PHE A 112 -0.31 16.53 2.43
C PHE A 112 -0.24 16.46 0.89
N PRO A 113 -1.12 17.15 0.14
CA PRO A 113 -1.30 16.98 -1.31
C PRO A 113 -0.23 17.72 -2.15
N ASN A 114 1.05 17.60 -1.76
CA ASN A 114 2.15 18.28 -2.45
C ASN A 114 2.49 17.57 -3.78
N GLN A 115 2.07 18.16 -4.90
CA GLN A 115 2.31 17.61 -6.23
C GLN A 115 3.78 17.67 -6.66
N ASN A 116 4.62 18.52 -6.05
CA ASN A 116 6.05 18.59 -6.37
C ASN A 116 6.81 17.31 -5.99
N ILE A 117 6.22 16.45 -5.16
CA ILE A 117 6.75 15.10 -4.85
C ILE A 117 6.96 14.29 -6.14
N PHE A 118 6.06 14.39 -7.11
CA PHE A 118 6.11 13.63 -8.36
C PHE A 118 7.24 14.07 -9.33
N LEU A 119 7.94 15.15 -9.01
CA LEU A 119 9.13 15.61 -9.73
C LEU A 119 10.44 15.09 -9.12
N LYS A 120 10.37 14.38 -7.99
CA LYS A 120 11.52 13.88 -7.24
C LYS A 120 11.79 12.40 -7.47
N LYS A 121 12.97 11.94 -7.04
CA LYS A 121 13.33 10.54 -6.90
C LYS A 121 13.71 10.24 -5.46
N PHE A 122 13.36 9.03 -5.03
CA PHE A 122 13.57 8.59 -3.66
C PHE A 122 14.34 7.26 -3.62
N LYS A 123 15.26 7.13 -2.69
CA LYS A 123 16.01 5.90 -2.43
C LYS A 123 15.19 4.90 -1.61
N PHE A 124 14.20 5.38 -0.86
CA PHE A 124 13.20 4.51 -0.26
C PHE A 124 11.82 5.17 -0.22
N ILE A 125 10.80 4.33 -0.28
CA ILE A 125 9.40 4.72 -0.11
C ILE A 125 8.79 3.78 0.93
N ALA A 126 8.13 4.33 1.94
CA ALA A 126 7.35 3.57 2.91
C ALA A 126 5.86 3.84 2.69
N CYS A 127 5.05 2.78 2.76
CA CYS A 127 3.61 2.81 2.50
C CYS A 127 2.92 1.86 3.48
N SER A 128 2.30 2.41 4.53
CA SER A 128 1.71 1.65 5.63
C SER A 128 0.20 1.81 5.67
N GLU A 129 -0.55 0.71 5.50
CA GLU A 129 -2.02 0.70 5.48
C GLU A 129 -2.59 1.72 4.48
N VAL A 130 -2.18 1.59 3.20
CA VAL A 130 -2.57 2.51 2.11
C VAL A 130 -3.00 1.75 0.85
N VAL A 131 -2.27 0.68 0.47
CA VAL A 131 -2.49 0.03 -0.83
C VAL A 131 -3.88 -0.60 -0.95
N GLU A 132 -4.50 -0.99 0.15
CA GLU A 132 -5.87 -1.52 0.24
C GLU A 132 -6.94 -0.48 -0.09
N HIS A 133 -6.63 0.82 0.02
CA HIS A 133 -7.53 1.93 -0.27
C HIS A 133 -7.46 2.41 -1.73
N LEU A 134 -6.53 1.90 -2.52
CA LEU A 134 -6.28 2.38 -3.88
C LEU A 134 -7.40 1.98 -4.84
N PHE A 135 -8.15 2.95 -5.35
CA PHE A 135 -9.17 2.73 -6.38
C PHE A 135 -8.59 2.34 -7.75
N LYS A 136 -7.34 2.72 -8.01
CA LYS A 136 -6.60 2.44 -9.25
C LYS A 136 -5.18 1.94 -8.95
N PRO A 137 -5.04 0.77 -8.29
CA PRO A 137 -3.74 0.30 -7.80
C PRO A 137 -2.71 0.09 -8.92
N TYR A 138 -3.12 -0.34 -10.12
CA TYR A 138 -2.19 -0.50 -11.24
C TYR A 138 -1.49 0.81 -11.62
N GLU A 139 -2.25 1.87 -11.74
CA GLU A 139 -1.76 3.21 -12.06
C GLU A 139 -0.92 3.79 -10.91
N GLU A 140 -1.30 3.48 -9.67
CA GLU A 140 -0.58 3.96 -8.50
C GLU A 140 0.78 3.28 -8.35
N PHE A 141 0.88 1.98 -8.61
CA PHE A 141 2.19 1.30 -8.66
C PHE A 141 3.08 1.80 -9.80
N ILE A 142 2.53 2.33 -10.92
CA ILE A 142 3.30 3.03 -11.95
C ILE A 142 3.86 4.35 -11.40
N LYS A 143 3.05 5.14 -10.71
CA LYS A 143 3.52 6.39 -10.09
C LYS A 143 4.64 6.13 -9.09
N ILE A 144 4.47 5.11 -8.23
CA ILE A 144 5.50 4.71 -7.27
C ILE A 144 6.78 4.28 -7.99
N ASP A 145 6.69 3.49 -9.06
CA ASP A 145 7.86 3.13 -9.88
C ASP A 145 8.58 4.35 -10.44
N ASN A 146 7.84 5.35 -10.89
CA ASN A 146 8.40 6.61 -11.37
C ASN A 146 9.06 7.43 -10.25
N LEU A 147 8.63 7.30 -9.00
CA LEU A 147 9.23 7.97 -7.84
C LEU A 147 10.49 7.26 -7.34
N MET A 148 10.59 5.95 -7.55
CA MET A 148 11.76 5.16 -7.15
C MET A 148 12.97 5.50 -8.01
N ASP A 149 14.08 5.80 -7.34
CA ASP A 149 15.40 5.85 -7.98
C ASP A 149 15.90 4.43 -8.28
N LEU A 150 17.02 4.33 -8.99
CA LEU A 150 17.70 3.06 -9.23
C LEU A 150 18.19 2.47 -7.91
N ASN A 151 17.99 1.15 -7.74
CA ASN A 151 18.25 0.40 -6.51
C ASN A 151 17.43 0.84 -5.28
N ALA A 152 16.41 1.66 -5.48
CA ALA A 152 15.51 2.08 -4.40
C ALA A 152 14.71 0.93 -3.82
N TRP A 153 14.33 1.08 -2.54
CA TRP A 153 13.44 0.17 -1.84
C TRP A 153 12.06 0.77 -1.63
N PHE A 154 11.05 -0.05 -1.85
CA PHE A 154 9.66 0.31 -1.57
C PHE A 154 9.08 -0.69 -0.57
N GLY A 155 8.76 -0.23 0.63
CA GLY A 155 8.18 -1.01 1.70
C GLY A 155 6.67 -0.81 1.78
N VAL A 156 5.91 -1.92 1.73
CA VAL A 156 4.45 -1.94 1.89
C VAL A 156 4.09 -2.73 3.12
N MET A 157 3.26 -2.16 3.97
CA MET A 157 2.56 -2.85 5.05
C MET A 157 1.06 -2.82 4.76
N THR A 158 0.43 -3.99 4.71
CA THR A 158 -1.01 -4.19 4.56
C THR A 158 -1.36 -5.60 5.01
N SER A 159 -2.58 -5.88 5.40
CA SER A 159 -2.97 -7.21 5.83
C SER A 159 -3.14 -8.15 4.62
N PHE A 160 -2.24 -9.15 4.48
CA PHE A 160 -2.32 -10.11 3.39
C PHE A 160 -3.44 -11.10 3.63
N MET A 161 -4.28 -11.25 2.61
CA MET A 161 -5.31 -12.27 2.64
C MET A 161 -4.68 -13.66 2.52
N THR A 162 -5.11 -14.57 3.39
CA THR A 162 -4.66 -15.97 3.41
C THR A 162 -5.61 -16.86 2.63
N GLU A 163 -6.60 -17.44 3.30
CA GLU A 163 -7.52 -18.41 2.72
C GLU A 163 -8.82 -17.74 2.23
N ASP A 164 -9.30 -18.19 1.08
CA ASP A 164 -10.48 -17.61 0.44
C ASP A 164 -11.74 -17.75 1.29
N PHE A 165 -11.90 -18.85 2.03
CA PHE A 165 -13.08 -19.10 2.87
C PHE A 165 -13.17 -18.19 4.10
N LEU A 166 -12.05 -17.63 4.54
CA LEU A 166 -12.01 -16.67 5.66
C LEU A 166 -12.50 -15.29 5.26
N PHE A 167 -12.49 -14.96 3.98
CA PHE A 167 -12.70 -13.60 3.47
C PHE A 167 -14.05 -13.00 3.92
N LYS A 168 -15.14 -13.79 3.88
CA LYS A 168 -16.47 -13.30 4.24
C LYS A 168 -16.52 -12.71 5.64
N ASN A 169 -15.84 -13.34 6.60
CA ASN A 169 -15.86 -12.96 8.02
C ASN A 169 -14.63 -12.17 8.45
N TRP A 170 -13.70 -11.87 7.53
CA TRP A 170 -12.49 -11.17 7.83
C TRP A 170 -12.76 -9.72 8.21
N HIS A 171 -12.30 -9.27 9.41
CA HIS A 171 -12.54 -7.92 9.93
C HIS A 171 -12.00 -6.82 8.99
N TYR A 172 -10.85 -7.06 8.36
CA TYR A 172 -10.20 -6.14 7.44
C TYR A 172 -11.07 -5.77 6.22
N ARG A 173 -11.91 -6.70 5.75
CA ARG A 173 -12.90 -6.48 4.69
C ARG A 173 -14.04 -5.54 5.11
N ARG A 174 -14.29 -5.40 6.42
CA ARG A 174 -15.43 -4.63 6.93
C ARG A 174 -15.18 -3.14 6.96
N ASP A 175 -13.93 -2.71 6.79
CA ASP A 175 -13.63 -1.31 6.60
C ASP A 175 -14.17 -0.85 5.24
N PRO A 176 -15.07 0.17 5.19
CA PRO A 176 -15.71 0.61 3.96
C PRO A 176 -14.73 1.28 2.98
N THR A 177 -13.55 1.67 3.43
CA THR A 177 -12.48 2.26 2.62
C THR A 177 -11.54 1.22 2.00
N HIS A 178 -11.59 -0.04 2.47
CA HIS A 178 -10.78 -1.13 1.92
C HIS A 178 -11.42 -1.70 0.65
N VAL A 179 -10.83 -1.39 -0.48
CA VAL A 179 -11.34 -1.78 -1.80
C VAL A 179 -10.52 -2.84 -2.50
N VAL A 180 -9.26 -3.08 -2.07
CA VAL A 180 -8.36 -4.09 -2.65
C VAL A 180 -7.73 -4.95 -1.57
N PHE A 181 -7.67 -6.26 -1.80
CA PHE A 181 -7.13 -7.24 -0.87
C PHE A 181 -6.07 -8.08 -1.58
N TYR A 182 -4.88 -8.07 -1.03
CA TYR A 182 -3.68 -8.63 -1.64
C TYR A 182 -3.30 -9.98 -1.02
N LYS A 183 -2.79 -10.87 -1.86
CA LYS A 183 -2.01 -12.06 -1.44
C LYS A 183 -0.54 -11.84 -1.77
N LYS A 184 0.34 -12.67 -1.22
CA LYS A 184 1.77 -12.68 -1.63
C LYS A 184 1.94 -12.85 -3.14
N LYS A 185 1.08 -13.68 -3.78
CA LYS A 185 1.08 -13.85 -5.24
C LYS A 185 0.76 -12.55 -5.98
N THR A 186 -0.16 -11.75 -5.45
CA THR A 186 -0.49 -10.43 -6.03
C THR A 186 0.74 -9.54 -6.10
N PHE A 187 1.48 -9.43 -5.00
CA PHE A 187 2.72 -8.64 -4.94
C PHE A 187 3.83 -9.20 -5.82
N LYS A 188 3.95 -10.54 -5.96
CA LYS A 188 4.88 -11.14 -6.92
C LYS A 188 4.55 -10.76 -8.37
N VAL A 189 3.26 -10.70 -8.73
CA VAL A 189 2.82 -10.27 -10.06
C VAL A 189 3.11 -8.77 -10.28
N ILE A 190 2.82 -7.92 -9.30
CA ILE A 190 3.16 -6.49 -9.35
C ILE A 190 4.66 -6.31 -9.55
N ALA A 191 5.49 -7.01 -8.76
CA ALA A 191 6.94 -6.96 -8.85
C ALA A 191 7.43 -7.37 -10.26
N SER A 192 6.91 -8.47 -10.80
CA SER A 192 7.25 -8.94 -12.15
C SER A 192 6.90 -7.90 -13.23
N GLN A 193 5.72 -7.27 -13.13
CA GLN A 193 5.29 -6.24 -14.09
C GLN A 193 6.12 -4.95 -14.03
N ARG A 194 6.73 -4.66 -12.88
CA ARG A 194 7.58 -3.47 -12.66
C ARG A 194 9.07 -3.80 -12.74
N ARG A 195 9.44 -5.05 -12.99
CA ARG A 195 10.83 -5.53 -12.96
C ARG A 195 11.51 -5.29 -11.61
N TRP A 196 10.75 -5.44 -10.53
CA TRP A 196 11.23 -5.36 -9.17
C TRP A 196 11.53 -6.75 -8.58
N LYS A 197 12.46 -6.83 -7.67
CA LYS A 197 12.57 -7.97 -6.73
C LYS A 197 11.58 -7.73 -5.58
N VAL A 198 11.03 -8.81 -4.99
CA VAL A 198 10.15 -8.71 -3.82
C VAL A 198 10.55 -9.69 -2.74
N LEU A 199 10.59 -9.22 -1.50
CA LEU A 199 10.85 -9.98 -0.28
C LEU A 199 9.63 -9.85 0.65
N PHE A 200 9.42 -10.87 1.48
CA PHE A 200 8.32 -10.90 2.46
C PHE A 200 8.90 -11.17 3.86
N PRO A 201 9.43 -10.14 4.56
CA PRO A 201 10.05 -10.31 5.88
C PRO A 201 9.07 -10.81 6.94
N SER A 202 7.78 -10.51 6.78
CA SER A 202 6.71 -10.98 7.67
C SER A 202 5.42 -11.28 6.91
N LYS A 203 4.37 -11.65 7.65
CA LYS A 203 3.07 -12.03 7.08
C LYS A 203 2.30 -10.87 6.41
N ASN A 204 2.65 -9.63 6.73
CA ASN A 204 1.95 -8.41 6.28
C ASN A 204 2.89 -7.37 5.65
N ILE A 205 4.16 -7.71 5.40
CA ILE A 205 5.16 -6.80 4.81
C ILE A 205 5.65 -7.34 3.47
N ALA A 206 5.66 -6.48 2.46
CA ALA A 206 6.35 -6.68 1.19
C ALA A 206 7.39 -5.58 0.99
N LEU A 207 8.63 -5.96 0.74
CA LEU A 207 9.72 -5.06 0.37
C LEU A 207 10.08 -5.28 -1.09
N PHE A 208 9.94 -4.26 -1.89
CA PHE A 208 10.30 -4.28 -3.30
C PHE A 208 11.62 -3.55 -3.51
N ASN A 209 12.45 -4.06 -4.40
CA ASN A 209 13.68 -3.40 -4.82
C ASN A 209 13.68 -3.20 -6.33
N LYS A 210 13.83 -1.95 -6.75
CA LYS A 210 13.97 -1.57 -8.15
C LYS A 210 15.41 -1.82 -8.59
N ILE A 211 15.62 -2.93 -9.29
CA ILE A 211 16.97 -3.33 -9.75
C ILE A 211 17.26 -2.76 -11.14
N ASP A 212 18.55 -2.48 -11.38
CA ASP A 212 19.06 -2.30 -12.72
C ASP A 212 19.12 -3.65 -13.43
N LEU A 213 18.56 -3.72 -14.63
CA LEU A 213 18.59 -4.91 -15.48
C LEU A 213 19.51 -4.70 -16.70
N SER A 214 20.39 -3.65 -16.62
CA SER A 214 21.40 -3.44 -17.68
C SER A 214 22.43 -4.53 -17.73
#